data_37eaa879cf37d8a4035e9603845e37d3
#
_entry.id   37eaa879cf37d8a4035e9603845e37d3
#
_cell.length_a   1.000
_cell.length_b   1.000
_cell.length_c   1.000
_cell.angle_alpha   90.00
_cell.angle_beta   90.00
_cell.angle_gamma   90.00
#
_symmetry.space_group_name_H-M   'P 1'
#
loop_
_entity.id
_entity.type
_entity.pdbx_description
1 polymer ?
#
loop_
_entity_poly.entity_id
_entity_poly.type
_entity_poly.pdbx_seq_one_letter_code
_entity_poly.pdbx_strand_id
1 'polypeptide(L)'
;MILICVSSSALVLALWLPSHSVASIITFTCVYGFSSGGYLSLAPALAAQISDVAEVGTRSGTLFAITSIGALAGNPIAGALISGDGAFIYLQLFCGVMLSLGTCLFVVCRVIQAGVRCEKI
;
A
#
# COMPACT_ATOMS: atom_id res chain seq x y z
N MET A 1 2.12 10.91 -5.30
CA MET A 1 1.74 9.53 -4.97
C MET A 1 2.80 8.49 -5.27
N ILE A 2 3.35 8.42 -6.46
CA ILE A 2 4.38 7.41 -6.83
C ILE A 2 5.59 7.48 -5.89
N LEU A 3 6.09 8.69 -5.60
CA LEU A 3 7.22 8.88 -4.69
C LEU A 3 6.93 8.35 -3.29
N ILE A 4 5.72 8.54 -2.78
CA ILE A 4 5.31 8.05 -1.45
C ILE A 4 5.23 6.51 -1.45
N CYS A 5 4.66 5.90 -2.49
CA CYS A 5 4.58 4.45 -2.62
C CYS A 5 5.95 3.80 -2.78
N VAL A 6 6.81 4.37 -3.63
CA VAL A 6 8.17 3.87 -3.87
C VAL A 6 9.03 4.04 -2.63
N SER A 7 8.98 5.19 -1.97
CA SER A 7 9.72 5.43 -0.72
C SER A 7 9.24 4.52 0.41
N SER A 8 7.92 4.29 0.52
CA SER A 8 7.35 3.37 1.50
C SER A 8 7.82 1.93 1.27
N SER A 9 7.78 1.43 0.03
CA SER A 9 8.23 0.08 -0.28
C SER A 9 9.74 -0.10 -0.10
N ALA A 10 10.54 0.90 -0.45
CA ALA A 10 11.99 0.90 -0.25
C ALA A 10 12.35 0.92 1.24
N LEU A 11 11.65 1.71 2.05
CA LEU A 11 11.84 1.76 3.50
C LEU A 11 11.45 0.45 4.19
N VAL A 12 10.38 -0.20 3.73
CA VAL A 12 9.98 -1.53 4.23
C VAL A 12 11.10 -2.54 3.96
N LEU A 13 11.60 -2.60 2.74
CA LEU A 13 12.65 -3.54 2.36
C LEU A 13 14.00 -3.22 3.02
N ALA A 14 14.37 -1.95 3.13
CA ALA A 14 15.69 -1.55 3.63
C ALA A 14 15.79 -1.57 5.16
N LEU A 15 14.73 -1.18 5.87
CA LEU A 15 14.74 -1.09 7.34
C LEU A 15 14.27 -2.36 8.03
N TRP A 16 13.41 -3.13 7.39
CA TRP A 16 12.81 -4.29 8.05
C TRP A 16 13.59 -5.59 7.86
N LEU A 17 14.26 -5.76 6.73
CA LEU A 17 15.03 -6.97 6.45
C LEU A 17 16.28 -7.18 7.33
N PRO A 18 17.10 -6.14 7.66
CA PRO A 18 18.34 -6.36 8.38
C PRO A 18 18.25 -6.22 9.91
N SER A 19 17.09 -5.90 10.49
CA SER A 19 17.04 -5.43 11.88
C SER A 19 16.35 -6.39 12.84
N HIS A 20 17.15 -7.03 13.68
CA HIS A 20 16.68 -7.71 14.90
C HIS A 20 16.50 -6.76 16.10
N SER A 21 16.56 -5.45 15.90
CA SER A 21 16.51 -4.45 16.99
C SER A 21 15.10 -3.87 17.13
N VAL A 22 14.62 -3.80 18.37
CA VAL A 22 13.30 -3.22 18.72
C VAL A 22 13.18 -1.76 18.27
N ALA A 23 14.27 -1.00 18.31
CA ALA A 23 14.30 0.39 17.85
C ALA A 23 13.97 0.54 16.36
N SER A 24 14.44 -0.39 15.53
CA SER A 24 14.14 -0.39 14.09
C SER A 24 12.67 -0.67 13.80
N ILE A 25 12.04 -1.56 14.57
CA ILE A 25 10.61 -1.86 14.45
C ILE A 25 9.77 -0.63 14.78
N ILE A 26 10.11 0.09 15.84
CA ILE A 26 9.39 1.31 16.25
C ILE A 26 9.53 2.39 15.17
N THR A 27 10.74 2.63 14.68
CA THR A 27 11.00 3.61 13.63
C THR A 27 10.24 3.25 12.34
N PHE A 28 10.27 1.97 11.95
CA PHE A 28 9.51 1.47 10.81
C PHE A 28 8.01 1.72 10.97
N THR A 29 7.44 1.39 12.12
CA THR A 29 6.00 1.56 12.39
C THR A 29 5.58 3.01 12.31
N CYS A 30 6.39 3.94 12.84
CA CYS A 30 6.13 5.38 12.75
C CYS A 30 6.15 5.88 11.30
N VAL A 31 7.18 5.55 10.54
CA VAL A 31 7.33 6.00 9.14
C VAL A 31 6.27 5.38 8.25
N TYR A 32 6.00 4.09 8.42
CA TYR A 32 4.96 3.40 7.69
C TYR A 32 3.56 3.93 8.02
N GLY A 33 3.27 4.17 9.30
CA GLY A 33 2.00 4.77 9.73
C GLY A 33 1.77 6.14 9.11
N PHE A 34 2.79 6.98 9.07
CA PHE A 34 2.71 8.29 8.43
C PHE A 34 2.47 8.19 6.91
N SER A 35 3.20 7.30 6.24
CA SER A 35 3.06 7.09 4.79
C SER A 35 1.70 6.50 4.42
N SER A 36 1.19 5.55 5.21
CA SER A 36 -0.12 4.94 4.96
C SER A 36 -1.27 5.91 5.20
N GLY A 37 -1.15 6.78 6.20
CA GLY A 37 -2.11 7.87 6.45
C GLY A 37 -2.18 8.84 5.27
N GLY A 38 -1.04 9.22 4.70
CA GLY A 38 -0.98 10.04 3.50
C GLY A 38 -1.66 9.38 2.28
N TYR A 39 -1.45 8.08 2.10
CA TYR A 39 -2.09 7.33 1.02
C TYR A 39 -3.61 7.28 1.16
N LEU A 40 -4.12 6.98 2.36
CA LEU A 40 -5.56 6.91 2.63
C LEU A 40 -6.26 8.25 2.43
N SER A 41 -5.58 9.37 2.73
CA SER A 41 -6.11 10.71 2.51
C SER A 41 -6.11 11.12 1.03
N LEU A 42 -5.07 10.73 0.29
CA LEU A 42 -4.90 11.14 -1.12
C LEU A 42 -5.76 10.30 -2.09
N ALA A 43 -6.10 9.07 -1.74
CA ALA A 43 -6.88 8.19 -2.60
C ALA A 43 -8.27 8.77 -2.96
N PRO A 44 -9.10 9.22 -2.00
CA PRO A 44 -10.39 9.84 -2.31
C PRO A 44 -10.23 11.22 -2.98
N ALA A 45 -9.19 11.98 -2.65
CA ALA A 45 -8.92 13.26 -3.30
C ALA A 45 -8.61 13.10 -4.80
N LEU A 46 -7.86 12.09 -5.17
CA LEU A 46 -7.59 11.77 -6.58
C LEU A 46 -8.83 11.25 -7.31
N ALA A 47 -9.66 10.44 -6.65
CA ALA A 47 -10.93 10.01 -7.21
C ALA A 47 -11.86 11.21 -7.48
N ALA A 48 -11.85 12.20 -6.59
CA ALA A 48 -12.61 13.43 -6.75
C ALA A 48 -12.12 14.30 -7.93
N GLN A 49 -10.82 14.35 -8.19
CA GLN A 49 -10.27 15.13 -9.32
C GLN A 49 -10.57 14.55 -10.70
N ILE A 50 -10.79 13.24 -10.78
CA ILE A 50 -10.99 12.51 -12.05
C ILE A 50 -12.49 12.31 -12.34
N SER A 51 -13.34 12.48 -11.34
CA SER A 51 -14.77 12.17 -11.40
C SER A 51 -15.62 13.42 -11.31
N ASP A 52 -16.78 13.37 -11.98
CA ASP A 52 -17.84 14.36 -11.78
C ASP A 52 -18.32 14.33 -10.32
N VAL A 53 -18.69 15.47 -9.78
CA VAL A 53 -19.05 15.63 -8.36
C VAL A 53 -20.15 14.64 -7.91
N ALA A 54 -21.03 14.27 -8.84
CA ALA A 54 -22.09 13.30 -8.58
C ALA A 54 -21.60 11.85 -8.39
N GLU A 55 -20.45 11.49 -8.96
CA GLU A 55 -19.92 10.12 -8.95
C GLU A 55 -18.82 9.88 -7.92
N VAL A 56 -18.29 10.94 -7.30
CA VAL A 56 -17.19 10.85 -6.33
C VAL A 56 -17.50 9.91 -5.17
N GLY A 57 -18.73 9.98 -4.64
CA GLY A 57 -19.17 9.12 -3.54
C GLY A 57 -19.18 7.64 -3.91
N THR A 58 -19.73 7.30 -5.07
CA THR A 58 -19.81 5.91 -5.55
C THR A 58 -18.43 5.33 -5.83
N ARG A 59 -17.56 6.09 -6.47
CA ARG A 59 -16.19 5.64 -6.78
C ARG A 59 -15.33 5.47 -5.53
N SER A 60 -15.41 6.43 -4.61
CA SER A 60 -14.70 6.32 -3.32
C SER A 60 -15.25 5.16 -2.48
N GLY A 61 -16.56 4.98 -2.44
CA GLY A 61 -17.20 3.85 -1.75
C GLY A 61 -16.76 2.50 -2.31
N THR A 62 -16.67 2.36 -3.63
CA THR A 62 -16.17 1.13 -4.28
C THR A 62 -14.72 0.86 -3.93
N LEU A 63 -13.86 1.87 -3.93
CA LEU A 63 -12.46 1.74 -3.51
C LEU A 63 -12.35 1.25 -2.07
N PHE A 64 -13.09 1.85 -1.15
CA PHE A 64 -13.09 1.43 0.25
C PHE A 64 -13.67 0.03 0.45
N ALA A 65 -14.70 -0.36 -0.30
CA ALA A 65 -15.26 -1.70 -0.24
C ALA A 65 -14.23 -2.76 -0.65
N ILE A 66 -13.52 -2.56 -1.76
CA ILE A 66 -12.46 -3.48 -2.22
C ILE A 66 -11.31 -3.53 -1.21
N THR A 67 -10.90 -2.39 -0.68
CA THR A 67 -9.83 -2.31 0.33
C THR A 67 -10.22 -3.03 1.63
N SER A 68 -11.49 -2.93 2.04
CA SER A 68 -12.01 -3.61 3.23
C SER A 68 -11.97 -5.14 3.10
N ILE A 69 -12.29 -5.69 1.93
CA ILE A 69 -12.20 -7.13 1.67
C ILE A 69 -10.74 -7.59 1.79
N GLY A 70 -9.80 -6.82 1.21
CA GLY A 70 -8.38 -7.10 1.33
C GLY A 70 -7.88 -7.07 2.79
N ALA A 71 -8.31 -6.08 3.57
CA ALA A 71 -7.97 -5.96 4.98
C ALA A 71 -8.55 -7.11 5.81
N LEU A 72 -9.79 -7.52 5.52
CA LEU A 72 -10.45 -8.63 6.22
C LEU A 72 -9.72 -9.97 5.97
N ALA A 73 -9.26 -10.20 4.75
CA ALA A 73 -8.51 -11.42 4.40
C ALA A 73 -7.07 -11.38 4.94
N GLY A 74 -6.43 -10.20 4.95
CA GLY A 74 -5.04 -10.04 5.39
C GLY A 74 -4.82 -10.32 6.87
N ASN A 75 -5.74 -9.90 7.73
CA ASN A 75 -5.62 -10.08 9.18
C ASN A 75 -5.56 -11.54 9.65
N PRO A 76 -6.48 -12.45 9.22
CA PRO A 76 -6.40 -13.86 9.61
C PRO A 76 -5.18 -14.58 9.01
N ILE A 77 -4.74 -14.20 7.80
CA ILE A 77 -3.52 -14.75 7.20
C ILE A 77 -2.29 -14.34 8.02
N ALA A 78 -2.20 -13.07 8.40
CA ALA A 78 -1.12 -12.57 9.25
C ALA A 78 -1.13 -13.26 10.62
N GLY A 79 -2.29 -13.45 11.24
CA GLY A 79 -2.45 -14.17 12.50
C GLY A 79 -2.01 -15.62 12.44
N ALA A 80 -2.35 -16.33 11.37
CA ALA A 80 -1.95 -17.72 11.14
C ALA A 80 -0.43 -17.86 10.93
N LEU A 81 0.20 -16.88 10.28
CA LEU A 81 1.65 -16.88 10.09
C LEU A 81 2.44 -16.67 11.40
N ILE A 82 1.87 -16.03 12.41
CA ILE A 82 2.54 -15.74 13.69
C ILE A 82 2.58 -16.98 14.62
N SER A 83 1.80 -18.01 14.34
CA SER A 83 1.64 -19.18 15.22
C SER A 83 2.78 -20.22 15.14
N GLY A 84 3.82 -20.02 14.32
CA GLY A 84 4.94 -20.96 14.14
C GLY A 84 6.29 -20.43 14.62
N ASP A 85 7.21 -21.33 14.98
CA ASP A 85 8.59 -20.98 15.32
C ASP A 85 9.31 -20.36 14.10
N GLY A 86 9.76 -19.10 14.20
CA GLY A 86 10.35 -18.34 13.08
C GLY A 86 9.34 -17.54 12.26
N ALA A 87 8.10 -17.51 12.66
CA ALA A 87 6.96 -16.89 12.00
C ALA A 87 7.10 -15.40 11.71
N PHE A 88 7.90 -14.68 12.50
CA PHE A 88 8.08 -13.25 12.33
C PHE A 88 8.76 -12.89 11.00
N ILE A 89 9.70 -13.70 10.55
CA ILE A 89 10.40 -13.53 9.27
C ILE A 89 9.45 -13.81 8.10
N TYR A 90 8.62 -14.83 8.20
CA TYR A 90 7.63 -15.15 7.15
C TYR A 90 6.57 -14.07 7.02
N LEU A 91 6.13 -13.50 8.13
CA LEU A 91 5.21 -12.35 8.14
C LEU A 91 5.83 -11.13 7.46
N GLN A 92 7.09 -10.84 7.77
CA GLN A 92 7.84 -9.76 7.15
C GLN A 92 7.97 -9.94 5.64
N LEU A 93 8.35 -11.13 5.20
CA LEU A 93 8.46 -11.48 3.80
C LEU A 93 7.12 -11.35 3.08
N PHE A 94 6.05 -11.85 3.67
CA PHE A 94 4.71 -11.76 3.12
C PHE A 94 4.25 -10.30 2.95
N CYS A 95 4.40 -9.46 3.97
CA CYS A 95 4.08 -8.05 3.89
C CYS A 95 4.92 -7.31 2.85
N GLY A 96 6.23 -7.59 2.79
CA GLY A 96 7.14 -6.99 1.82
C GLY A 96 6.76 -7.34 0.37
N VAL A 97 6.44 -8.61 0.10
CA VAL A 97 6.01 -9.07 -1.22
C VAL A 97 4.69 -8.45 -1.63
N MET A 98 3.70 -8.41 -0.74
CA MET A 98 2.39 -7.80 -1.01
C MET A 98 2.48 -6.31 -1.29
N LEU A 99 3.30 -5.57 -0.52
CA LEU A 99 3.55 -4.16 -0.75
C LEU A 99 4.28 -3.90 -2.08
N SER A 100 5.27 -4.73 -2.41
CA SER A 100 5.99 -4.63 -3.69
C SER A 100 5.07 -4.88 -4.88
N LEU A 101 4.21 -5.90 -4.80
CA LEU A 101 3.20 -6.19 -5.83
C LEU A 101 2.20 -5.03 -5.98
N GLY A 102 1.70 -4.49 -4.88
CA GLY A 102 0.80 -3.34 -4.89
C GLY A 102 1.44 -2.10 -5.54
N THR A 103 2.69 -1.82 -5.20
CA THR A 103 3.45 -0.70 -5.80
C THR A 103 3.70 -0.92 -7.29
N CYS A 104 4.06 -2.14 -7.68
CA CYS A 104 4.29 -2.49 -9.08
C CYS A 104 3.02 -2.33 -9.93
N LEU A 105 1.89 -2.85 -9.45
CA LEU A 105 0.59 -2.68 -10.11
C LEU A 105 0.20 -1.21 -10.22
N PHE A 106 0.44 -0.42 -9.18
CA PHE A 106 0.15 1.01 -9.19
C PHE A 106 1.00 1.76 -10.23
N VAL A 107 2.29 1.45 -10.32
CA VAL A 107 3.20 2.03 -11.32
C VAL A 107 2.77 1.64 -12.74
N VAL A 108 2.43 0.37 -12.96
CA VAL A 108 1.95 -0.12 -14.28
C VAL A 108 0.67 0.61 -14.69
N CYS A 109 -0.32 0.72 -13.81
CA CYS A 109 -1.54 1.48 -14.08
C CYS A 109 -1.25 2.94 -14.42
N ARG A 110 -0.31 3.55 -13.73
CA ARG A 110 0.09 4.95 -13.97
C ARG A 110 0.78 5.14 -15.32
N VAL A 111 1.65 4.22 -15.69
CA VAL A 111 2.34 4.25 -16.99
C VAL A 111 1.35 4.07 -18.14
N ILE A 112 0.39 3.16 -18.00
CA ILE A 112 -0.66 2.95 -19.00
C ILE A 112 -1.54 4.21 -19.15
N GLN A 113 -1.95 4.84 -18.04
CA GLN A 113 -2.73 6.07 -18.07
C GLN A 113 -1.94 7.25 -18.68
N ALA A 114 -0.66 7.35 -18.41
CA ALA A 114 0.20 8.36 -19.00
C ALA A 114 0.38 8.14 -20.51
N GLY A 115 0.55 6.88 -20.94
CA GLY A 115 0.64 6.51 -22.36
C GLY A 115 -0.63 6.86 -23.14
N VAL A 116 -1.80 6.53 -22.60
CA VAL A 116 -3.10 6.84 -23.22
C VAL A 116 -3.36 8.36 -23.29
N ARG A 117 -2.80 9.14 -22.38
CA ARG A 117 -2.95 10.60 -22.39
C ARG A 117 -2.05 11.29 -23.41
N CYS A 118 -0.86 10.72 -23.69
CA CYS A 118 0.02 11.24 -24.74
C CYS A 118 -0.49 11.00 -26.17
N GLU A 119 -1.35 10.02 -26.36
CA GLU A 119 -1.91 9.69 -27.70
C GLU A 119 -3.11 10.58 -28.10
N LYS A 120 -3.59 11.43 -27.17
CA LYS A 120 -4.73 12.34 -27.40
C LYS A 120 -4.34 13.82 -27.61
N ILE A 121 -3.06 14.11 -27.82
CA ILE A 121 -2.56 15.39 -28.31
C ILE A 121 -2.08 15.18 -29.74
#